data_b95646a1750aefb28459c94d1859e6e2
#
_entry.id   b95646a1750aefb28459c94d1859e6e2
#
_cell.length_a   1.000
_cell.length_b   1.000
_cell.length_c   1.000
_cell.angle_alpha   90.00
_cell.angle_beta   90.00
_cell.angle_gamma   90.00
#
_symmetry.space_group_name_H-M   'P 1'
#
loop_
_entity.id
_entity.type
_entity.pdbx_description
1 polymer ?
#
loop_
_entity_poly.entity_id
_entity_poly.type
_entity_poly.pdbx_seq_one_letter_code
_entity_poly.pdbx_strand_id
1 'polypeptide(L)'
;PVVSIVLEEAPRVLGKDVLEKGSNIFSTIAREGRKFRVGLTAITQLPSLIPRTILANMNTKIILGIEMKPERQALIESAAQDLSTDDRNIAALDKGEAIVSSNFASFAIPIKIPFFDEIVRSGKQEYIPSFDGVKK
;
A
#
# COMPACT_ATOMS: atom_id res chain seq x y z
N PRO A 1 12.62 -18.07 -6.68
CA PRO A 1 12.20 -17.46 -5.43
C PRO A 1 11.50 -16.12 -5.69
N VAL A 2 10.50 -15.79 -4.88
CA VAL A 2 9.85 -14.48 -4.85
C VAL A 2 10.38 -13.76 -3.62
N VAL A 3 10.79 -12.51 -3.77
CA VAL A 3 11.25 -11.67 -2.66
C VAL A 3 10.21 -10.58 -2.42
N SER A 4 9.82 -10.37 -1.17
CA SER A 4 8.98 -9.25 -0.76
C SER A 4 9.78 -8.34 0.17
N ILE A 5 9.82 -7.06 -0.16
CA ILE A 5 10.48 -6.01 0.63
C ILE A 5 9.38 -5.13 1.21
N VAL A 6 9.42 -4.93 2.52
CA VAL A 6 8.50 -4.02 3.23
C VAL A 6 9.29 -2.81 3.71
N LEU A 7 8.87 -1.63 3.32
CA LEU A 7 9.45 -0.35 3.74
C LEU A 7 8.48 0.35 4.67
N GLU A 8 8.81 0.46 5.94
CA GLU A 8 8.16 1.38 6.86
C GLU A 8 8.71 2.80 6.66
N GLU A 9 7.86 3.79 6.87
CA GLU A 9 8.18 5.20 6.60
C GLU A 9 8.81 5.41 5.21
N ALA A 10 8.16 4.87 4.21
CA ALA A 10 8.64 4.84 2.83
C ALA A 10 9.16 6.18 2.27
N PRO A 11 8.66 7.38 2.67
CA PRO A 11 9.22 8.64 2.21
C PRO A 11 10.71 8.84 2.54
N ARG A 12 11.25 8.15 3.55
CA ARG A 12 12.69 8.20 3.87
C ARG A 12 13.58 7.70 2.74
N VAL A 13 13.08 6.83 1.88
CA VAL A 13 13.83 6.25 0.74
C VAL A 13 13.18 6.52 -0.61
N LEU A 14 11.88 6.79 -0.65
CA LEU A 14 11.10 7.05 -1.85
C LEU A 14 10.58 8.48 -1.96
N GLY A 15 10.93 9.34 -1.00
CA GLY A 15 10.50 10.74 -0.97
C GLY A 15 11.11 11.56 -2.12
N LYS A 16 10.41 12.62 -2.53
CA LYS A 16 10.86 13.55 -3.57
C LYS A 16 12.25 14.08 -3.29
N ASP A 17 12.50 14.55 -2.07
CA ASP A 17 13.79 15.13 -1.66
C ASP A 17 14.96 14.13 -1.73
N VAL A 18 14.67 12.83 -1.55
CA VAL A 18 15.68 11.77 -1.65
C VAL A 18 15.95 11.46 -3.12
N LEU A 19 14.90 11.37 -3.94
CA LEU A 19 15.01 10.99 -5.35
C LEU A 19 15.55 12.14 -6.23
N GLU A 20 15.45 13.40 -5.80
CA GLU A 20 16.09 14.54 -6.44
C GLU A 20 17.62 14.47 -6.37
N LYS A 21 18.17 13.81 -5.32
CA LYS A 21 19.61 13.57 -5.17
C LYS A 21 20.12 12.41 -6.03
N GLY A 22 19.23 11.67 -6.64
CA GLY A 22 19.53 10.53 -7.53
C GLY A 22 18.54 9.38 -7.33
N SER A 23 18.40 8.54 -8.36
CA SER A 23 17.59 7.32 -8.25
C SER A 23 18.30 6.32 -7.34
N ASN A 24 17.51 5.59 -6.55
CA ASN A 24 18.00 4.53 -5.67
C ASN A 24 17.39 3.17 -6.06
N ILE A 25 17.89 2.11 -5.44
CA ILE A 25 17.45 0.74 -5.73
C ILE A 25 15.95 0.55 -5.48
N PHE A 26 15.38 1.19 -4.45
CA PHE A 26 13.97 1.04 -4.11
C PHE A 26 13.06 1.69 -5.14
N SER A 27 13.46 2.83 -5.71
CA SER A 27 12.73 3.48 -6.81
C SER A 27 12.78 2.64 -8.09
N THR A 28 13.86 1.92 -8.32
CA THR A 28 14.00 0.97 -9.42
C THR A 28 13.10 -0.25 -9.20
N ILE A 29 13.10 -0.80 -7.99
CA ILE A 29 12.23 -1.93 -7.62
C ILE A 29 10.75 -1.56 -7.74
N ALA A 30 10.35 -0.35 -7.31
CA ALA A 30 8.99 0.12 -7.45
C ALA A 30 8.51 0.15 -8.90
N ARG A 31 9.40 0.44 -9.85
CA ARG A 31 9.09 0.50 -11.28
C ARG A 31 9.25 -0.83 -12.01
N GLU A 32 10.23 -1.62 -11.64
CA GLU A 32 10.69 -2.77 -12.44
C GLU A 32 10.77 -4.09 -11.67
N GLY A 33 10.55 -4.09 -10.36
CA GLY A 33 10.73 -5.25 -9.49
C GLY A 33 9.96 -6.49 -9.95
N ARG A 34 8.80 -6.30 -10.57
CA ARG A 34 7.99 -7.39 -11.13
C ARG A 34 8.78 -8.28 -12.11
N LYS A 35 9.67 -7.70 -12.93
CA LYS A 35 10.50 -8.45 -13.89
C LYS A 35 11.44 -9.43 -13.18
N PHE A 36 11.85 -9.08 -11.96
CA PHE A 36 12.79 -9.83 -11.13
C PHE A 36 12.10 -10.63 -10.03
N ARG A 37 10.77 -10.69 -10.01
CA ARG A 37 9.97 -11.31 -8.95
C ARG A 37 10.24 -10.70 -7.57
N VAL A 38 10.52 -9.41 -7.53
CA VAL A 38 10.68 -8.62 -6.30
C VAL A 38 9.44 -7.76 -6.12
N GLY A 39 8.70 -7.98 -5.02
CA GLY A 39 7.59 -7.16 -4.59
C GLY A 39 8.05 -6.09 -3.61
N LEU A 40 7.43 -4.91 -3.67
CA LEU A 40 7.67 -3.81 -2.76
C LEU A 40 6.36 -3.39 -2.11
N THR A 41 6.34 -3.38 -0.78
CA THR A 41 5.26 -2.83 0.03
C THR A 41 5.78 -1.57 0.73
N ALA A 42 5.15 -0.43 0.48
CA ALA A 42 5.49 0.83 1.11
C ALA A 42 4.41 1.20 2.14
N ILE A 43 4.82 1.45 3.37
CA ILE A 43 3.96 1.91 4.46
C ILE A 43 4.29 3.37 4.74
N THR A 44 3.27 4.23 4.74
CA THR A 44 3.46 5.65 4.98
C THR A 44 2.19 6.32 5.50
N GLN A 45 2.36 7.36 6.29
CA GLN A 45 1.31 8.31 6.68
C GLN A 45 1.31 9.56 5.78
N LEU A 46 2.40 9.76 5.00
CA LEU A 46 2.62 10.95 4.17
C LEU A 46 2.86 10.56 2.70
N PRO A 47 1.84 9.99 2.01
CA PRO A 47 1.97 9.62 0.60
C PRO A 47 2.27 10.79 -0.32
N SER A 48 1.87 12.02 0.02
CA SER A 48 2.15 13.23 -0.77
C SER A 48 3.64 13.52 -0.94
N LEU A 49 4.50 13.01 -0.04
CA LEU A 49 5.95 13.14 -0.13
C LEU A 49 6.57 12.19 -1.17
N ILE A 50 5.87 11.12 -1.56
CA ILE A 50 6.33 10.18 -2.59
C ILE A 50 5.90 10.70 -3.97
N PRO A 51 6.79 10.67 -4.99
CA PRO A 51 6.42 11.07 -6.33
C PRO A 51 5.22 10.28 -6.87
N ARG A 52 4.30 10.98 -7.53
CA ARG A 52 3.10 10.38 -8.13
C ARG A 52 3.43 9.20 -9.06
N THR A 53 4.52 9.30 -9.81
CA THR A 53 5.00 8.22 -10.70
C THR A 53 5.37 6.94 -9.95
N ILE A 54 5.87 7.05 -8.73
CA ILE A 54 6.15 5.89 -7.87
C ILE A 54 4.85 5.33 -7.30
N LEU A 55 3.99 6.21 -6.73
CA LEU A 55 2.69 5.80 -6.18
C LEU A 55 1.81 5.11 -7.23
N ALA A 56 1.81 5.59 -8.48
CA ALA A 56 1.05 5.00 -9.57
C ALA A 56 1.51 3.58 -9.93
N ASN A 57 2.80 3.26 -9.74
CA ASN A 57 3.33 1.92 -9.97
C ASN A 57 3.00 0.93 -8.83
N MET A 58 2.57 1.43 -7.68
CA MET A 58 2.06 0.61 -6.58
C MET A 58 0.58 0.32 -6.82
N ASN A 59 0.30 -0.69 -7.63
CA ASN A 59 -1.05 -0.98 -8.15
C ASN A 59 -2.09 -1.32 -7.08
N THR A 60 -1.66 -1.88 -5.94
CA THR A 60 -2.56 -2.17 -4.82
C THR A 60 -2.30 -1.18 -3.71
N LYS A 61 -3.35 -0.52 -3.26
CA LYS A 61 -3.35 0.40 -2.14
C LYS A 61 -4.36 -0.04 -1.09
N ILE A 62 -3.92 -0.13 0.15
CA ILE A 62 -4.78 -0.32 1.33
C ILE A 62 -4.83 1.04 2.03
N ILE A 63 -5.94 1.74 1.90
CA ILE A 63 -6.11 3.12 2.33
C ILE A 63 -6.90 3.09 3.64
N LEU A 64 -6.25 3.49 4.71
CA LEU A 64 -6.84 3.70 6.04
C LEU A 64 -7.37 5.14 6.15
N GLY A 65 -8.02 5.46 7.26
CA GLY A 65 -8.52 6.82 7.52
C GLY A 65 -7.39 7.86 7.51
N ILE A 66 -7.55 8.90 6.71
CA ILE A 66 -6.59 10.00 6.55
C ILE A 66 -7.34 11.33 6.64
N GLU A 67 -7.03 12.13 7.65
CA GLU A 67 -7.66 13.44 7.87
C GLU A 67 -7.13 14.53 6.93
N MET A 68 -5.84 14.48 6.61
CA MET A 68 -5.16 15.52 5.81
C MET A 68 -5.53 15.41 4.33
N LYS A 69 -6.14 16.47 3.80
CA LYS A 69 -6.57 16.52 2.40
C LYS A 69 -5.44 16.30 1.38
N PRO A 70 -4.24 16.90 1.52
CA PRO A 70 -3.15 16.67 0.56
C PRO A 70 -2.74 15.19 0.46
N GLU A 71 -2.78 14.46 1.57
CA GLU A 71 -2.43 13.05 1.62
C GLU A 71 -3.48 12.20 0.92
N ARG A 72 -4.78 12.47 1.16
CA ARG A 72 -5.88 11.80 0.44
C ARG A 72 -5.79 12.06 -1.05
N GLN A 73 -5.54 13.31 -1.43
CA GLN A 73 -5.43 13.70 -2.85
C GLN A 73 -4.33 12.92 -3.57
N ALA A 74 -3.15 12.77 -2.94
CA ALA A 74 -2.04 12.01 -3.52
C ALA A 74 -2.42 10.53 -3.78
N LEU A 75 -3.20 9.92 -2.89
CA LEU A 75 -3.68 8.54 -3.06
C LEU A 75 -4.76 8.44 -4.14
N ILE A 76 -5.75 9.34 -4.12
CA ILE A 76 -6.84 9.40 -5.09
C ILE A 76 -6.28 9.54 -6.52
N GLU A 77 -5.37 10.47 -6.73
CA GLU A 77 -4.77 10.74 -8.05
C GLU A 77 -3.86 9.61 -8.55
N SER A 78 -3.37 8.76 -7.68
CA SER A 78 -2.49 7.63 -8.01
C SER A 78 -3.18 6.27 -7.95
N ALA A 79 -4.47 6.22 -7.61
CA ALA A 79 -5.23 4.98 -7.49
C ALA A 79 -5.47 4.32 -8.85
N ALA A 80 -5.69 3.00 -8.84
CA ALA A 80 -6.03 2.23 -10.04
C ALA A 80 -7.47 2.48 -10.50
N GLN A 81 -8.37 2.77 -9.55
CA GLN A 81 -9.77 3.14 -9.81
C GLN A 81 -9.97 4.64 -9.60
N ASP A 82 -11.06 5.17 -10.14
CA ASP A 82 -11.51 6.53 -9.85
C ASP A 82 -12.04 6.59 -8.41
N LEU A 83 -11.30 7.24 -7.54
CA LEU A 83 -11.64 7.51 -6.14
C LEU A 83 -12.04 8.97 -5.91
N SER A 84 -12.32 9.73 -6.95
CA SER A 84 -12.63 11.17 -6.83
C SER A 84 -13.84 11.46 -5.95
N THR A 85 -14.80 10.54 -5.89
CA THR A 85 -15.99 10.64 -5.03
C THR A 85 -15.75 10.14 -3.60
N ASP A 86 -14.64 9.46 -3.33
CA ASP A 86 -14.35 8.81 -2.05
C ASP A 86 -13.55 9.66 -1.05
N ASP A 87 -13.21 10.91 -1.40
CA ASP A 87 -12.42 11.79 -0.52
C ASP A 87 -13.04 11.90 0.89
N ARG A 88 -14.36 12.08 0.98
CA ARG A 88 -15.07 12.17 2.26
C ARG A 88 -15.14 10.82 2.97
N ASN A 89 -15.32 9.74 2.22
CA ASN A 89 -15.38 8.39 2.77
C ASN A 89 -14.03 8.02 3.39
N ILE A 90 -12.91 8.30 2.71
CA ILE A 90 -11.56 8.07 3.23
C ILE A 90 -11.29 8.88 4.50
N ALA A 91 -11.76 10.14 4.56
CA ALA A 91 -11.61 10.96 5.76
C ALA A 91 -12.43 10.46 6.95
N ALA A 92 -13.54 9.77 6.69
CA ALA A 92 -14.49 9.28 7.68
C ALA A 92 -14.24 7.83 8.13
N LEU A 93 -13.23 7.13 7.58
CA LEU A 93 -12.89 5.76 7.98
C LEU A 93 -12.48 5.70 9.44
N ASP A 94 -13.10 4.78 10.17
CA ASP A 94 -12.77 4.50 11.56
C ASP A 94 -11.63 3.50 11.71
N LYS A 95 -11.22 3.26 12.96
CA LYS A 95 -10.20 2.25 13.28
C LYS A 95 -10.65 0.87 12.79
N GLY A 96 -9.79 0.21 12.05
CA GLY A 96 -10.07 -1.10 11.46
C GLY A 96 -10.86 -1.03 10.16
N GLU A 97 -11.20 0.14 9.64
CA GLU A 97 -11.79 0.29 8.33
C GLU A 97 -10.75 0.70 7.30
N ALA A 98 -10.88 0.19 6.09
CA ALA A 98 -9.99 0.52 4.98
C ALA A 98 -10.72 0.42 3.63
N ILE A 99 -10.15 1.09 2.63
CA ILE A 99 -10.53 0.93 1.22
C ILE A 99 -9.36 0.30 0.48
N VAL A 100 -9.62 -0.80 -0.22
CA VAL A 100 -8.63 -1.45 -1.10
C VAL A 100 -8.88 -1.02 -2.54
N SER A 101 -7.90 -0.33 -3.13
CA SER A 101 -7.86 -0.02 -4.56
C SER A 101 -6.80 -0.89 -5.21
N SER A 102 -7.15 -1.61 -6.28
CA SER A 102 -6.20 -2.46 -6.99
C SER A 102 -6.66 -2.77 -8.41
N ASN A 103 -5.72 -2.98 -9.32
CA ASN A 103 -5.99 -3.36 -10.69
C ASN A 103 -6.56 -4.80 -10.86
N PHE A 104 -6.65 -5.61 -9.80
CA PHE A 104 -7.35 -6.90 -9.83
C PHE A 104 -8.86 -6.78 -9.61
N ALA A 105 -9.35 -5.60 -9.21
CA ALA A 105 -10.76 -5.34 -8.96
C ALA A 105 -11.28 -4.22 -9.88
N SER A 106 -12.54 -4.29 -10.29
CA SER A 106 -13.17 -3.27 -11.14
C SER A 106 -13.55 -1.99 -10.38
N PHE A 107 -13.63 -2.06 -9.05
CA PHE A 107 -13.99 -0.95 -8.16
C PHE A 107 -13.21 -1.06 -6.84
N ALA A 108 -13.13 0.03 -6.13
CA ALA A 108 -12.52 0.05 -4.80
C ALA A 108 -13.38 -0.71 -3.79
N ILE A 109 -12.76 -1.52 -2.94
CA ILE A 109 -13.45 -2.43 -2.03
C ILE A 109 -13.30 -1.90 -0.60
N PRO A 110 -14.39 -1.51 0.08
CA PRO A 110 -14.34 -1.22 1.50
C PRO A 110 -14.18 -2.54 2.28
N ILE A 111 -13.27 -2.54 3.25
CA ILE A 111 -13.00 -3.70 4.10
C ILE A 111 -12.98 -3.30 5.57
N LYS A 112 -13.25 -4.27 6.43
CA LYS A 112 -13.03 -4.17 7.87
C LYS A 112 -11.91 -5.11 8.28
N ILE A 113 -10.89 -4.55 8.93
CA ILE A 113 -9.73 -5.28 9.43
C ILE A 113 -10.03 -5.59 10.91
N PRO A 114 -10.10 -6.85 11.31
CA PRO A 114 -10.35 -7.20 12.72
C PRO A 114 -9.17 -6.75 13.58
N PHE A 115 -9.45 -6.35 14.82
CA PHE A 115 -8.40 -6.03 15.77
C PHE A 115 -7.61 -7.28 16.13
N PHE A 116 -6.30 -7.11 16.37
CA PHE A 116 -5.42 -8.22 16.73
C PHE A 116 -5.93 -9.03 17.92
N ASP A 117 -6.45 -8.37 18.96
CA ASP A 117 -7.02 -9.02 20.13
C ASP A 117 -8.24 -9.88 19.80
N GLU A 118 -9.05 -9.50 18.81
CA GLU A 118 -10.20 -10.28 18.34
C GLU A 118 -9.73 -11.55 17.64
N ILE A 119 -8.68 -11.45 16.82
CA ILE A 119 -8.08 -12.60 16.13
C ILE A 119 -7.51 -13.59 17.14
N VAL A 120 -6.76 -13.11 18.15
CA VAL A 120 -6.16 -13.95 19.19
C VAL A 120 -7.22 -14.62 20.05
N ARG A 121 -8.27 -13.89 20.48
CA ARG A 121 -9.36 -14.41 21.31
C ARG A 121 -10.24 -15.44 20.57
N SER A 122 -10.43 -15.27 19.28
CA SER A 122 -11.28 -16.16 18.49
C SER A 122 -10.70 -17.57 18.31
N GLY A 123 -9.44 -17.79 18.69
CA GLY A 123 -8.76 -19.09 18.54
C GLY A 123 -8.70 -19.58 17.09
N LYS A 124 -9.15 -18.79 16.16
CA LYS A 124 -9.00 -19.05 14.74
C LYS A 124 -7.56 -18.77 14.37
N GLN A 125 -6.76 -19.82 14.45
CA GLN A 125 -5.57 -19.96 13.64
C GLN A 125 -6.04 -19.99 12.19
N GLU A 126 -6.46 -18.82 11.65
CA GLU A 126 -6.72 -18.71 10.22
C GLU A 126 -5.38 -18.86 9.54
N TYR A 127 -5.28 -19.96 8.85
CA TYR A 127 -4.35 -20.37 7.82
C TYR A 127 -3.36 -19.28 7.45
N ILE A 128 -2.23 -19.25 8.10
CA ILE A 128 -1.02 -18.67 7.55
C ILE A 128 -0.62 -19.67 6.46
N PRO A 129 -0.71 -19.32 5.15
CA PRO A 129 -0.26 -20.22 4.12
C PRO A 129 1.20 -20.54 4.42
N SER A 130 1.47 -21.77 4.83
CA SER A 130 2.84 -22.24 4.96
C SER A 130 3.45 -22.14 3.57
N PHE A 131 4.54 -21.39 3.44
CA PHE A 131 5.35 -21.36 2.24
C PHE A 131 6.10 -22.69 2.07
N ASP A 132 5.37 -23.80 2.09
CA ASP A 132 5.88 -25.15 1.85
C ASP A 132 6.10 -25.38 0.34
N GLY A 133 6.85 -24.50 -0.29
CA GLY A 133 7.12 -24.52 -1.73
C GLY A 133 8.60 -24.52 -2.10
N VAL A 134 9.51 -24.64 -1.14
CA VAL A 134 10.93 -24.83 -1.41
C VAL A 134 11.29 -26.29 -1.12
N LYS A 135 10.91 -27.18 -2.02
CA LYS A 135 11.65 -28.46 -2.13
C LYS A 135 13.03 -28.15 -2.72
N LYS A 136 14.04 -28.60 -2.00
CA LYS A 136 15.45 -28.57 -2.39
C LYS A 136 15.69 -29.21 -3.76
#